data_4c45d1d4b0e5ea313442531ea3cd96ab
#
_entry.id   4c45d1d4b0e5ea313442531ea3cd96ab
#
_cell.length_a   1.000
_cell.length_b   1.000
_cell.length_c   1.000
_cell.angle_alpha   90.00
_cell.angle_beta   90.00
_cell.angle_gamma   90.00
#
_symmetry.space_group_name_H-M   'P 1'
#
loop_
_entity.id
_entity.type
_entity.pdbx_description
1 polymer ?
#
loop_
_entity_poly.entity_id
_entity_poly.type
_entity_poly.pdbx_seq_one_letter_code
_entity_poly.pdbx_strand_id
1 'polypeptide(L)'
;MAEEIPVYLFTGFMDSGKTSLIKDTIFENDFANGSKGLIIMCEDGDVEYDMDKLKAANIQVAEIDSEDEFTAAKLNELNMQYLPEQVFIEYNGTWGIDKIIEAELPKGWVIVQSLATVDSTTFDLYMNNMRAMMQEQVFASDVVIFNRTDDDTDRGHLRRTIKNINRKAQIVYERKDGTIDERPEELPFDINQDVIELSDADYAIWYMDAKENYKKYDGKVVKFLALVYNPDKLRKGVMVPGRFAMTCCIEDVTFIGFKCKYEDESSIPHKSWITITARVHVEFAREYKGKGPVLYPVSIEPAEKPQDELVYFS
;
A
#
# COMPACT_ATOMS: atom_id res chain seq x y z
N MET A 1 -12.48 -4.66 29.65
CA MET A 1 -12.50 -3.91 28.40
C MET A 1 -13.54 -4.60 27.54
N ALA A 2 -14.41 -3.90 26.83
CA ALA A 2 -15.29 -4.58 25.87
C ALA A 2 -14.39 -5.24 24.83
N GLU A 3 -14.69 -6.47 24.47
CA GLU A 3 -13.95 -7.20 23.44
C GLU A 3 -14.19 -6.48 22.12
N GLU A 4 -13.10 -6.17 21.40
CA GLU A 4 -13.19 -5.51 20.07
C GLU A 4 -13.62 -6.54 19.04
N ILE A 5 -14.58 -6.18 18.20
CA ILE A 5 -15.10 -7.00 17.11
C ILE A 5 -14.44 -6.51 15.82
N PRO A 6 -13.53 -7.30 15.23
CA PRO A 6 -12.87 -6.91 14.00
C PRO A 6 -13.84 -6.84 12.82
N VAL A 7 -13.74 -5.76 12.06
CA VAL A 7 -14.48 -5.56 10.82
C VAL A 7 -13.50 -5.58 9.66
N TYR A 8 -13.73 -6.43 8.68
CA TYR A 8 -12.99 -6.52 7.43
C TYR A 8 -13.85 -5.93 6.33
N LEU A 9 -13.37 -4.86 5.71
CA LEU A 9 -14.08 -4.13 4.67
C LEU A 9 -13.57 -4.54 3.30
N PHE A 10 -14.47 -5.05 2.45
CA PHE A 10 -14.18 -5.42 1.06
C PHE A 10 -14.83 -4.43 0.13
N THR A 11 -14.04 -3.73 -0.66
CA THR A 11 -14.47 -2.75 -1.65
C THR A 11 -14.05 -3.19 -3.06
N GLY A 12 -14.53 -2.51 -4.07
CA GLY A 12 -14.27 -2.83 -5.48
C GLY A 12 -15.57 -2.75 -6.29
N PHE A 13 -15.45 -2.52 -7.58
CA PHE A 13 -16.63 -2.50 -8.46
C PHE A 13 -17.33 -3.86 -8.52
N MET A 14 -18.55 -3.87 -9.08
CA MET A 14 -19.28 -5.09 -9.35
C MET A 14 -18.39 -6.06 -10.15
N ASP A 15 -18.48 -7.35 -9.85
CA ASP A 15 -17.68 -8.42 -10.45
C ASP A 15 -16.15 -8.30 -10.33
N SER A 16 -15.66 -7.39 -9.47
CA SER A 16 -14.22 -7.29 -9.19
C SER A 16 -13.65 -8.45 -8.38
N GLY A 17 -14.48 -9.36 -7.87
CA GLY A 17 -14.07 -10.55 -7.14
C GLY A 17 -14.18 -10.46 -5.61
N LYS A 18 -14.91 -9.49 -5.05
CA LYS A 18 -15.12 -9.35 -3.59
C LYS A 18 -15.66 -10.61 -2.95
N THR A 19 -16.75 -11.15 -3.46
CA THR A 19 -17.39 -12.38 -2.95
C THR A 19 -16.44 -13.56 -2.97
N SER A 20 -15.67 -13.73 -4.05
CA SER A 20 -14.67 -14.79 -4.14
C SER A 20 -13.60 -14.65 -3.08
N LEU A 21 -13.04 -13.44 -2.93
CA LEU A 21 -12.03 -13.16 -1.91
C LEU A 21 -12.55 -13.41 -0.48
N ILE A 22 -13.79 -13.03 -0.17
CA ILE A 22 -14.41 -13.30 1.14
C ILE A 22 -14.53 -14.80 1.36
N LYS A 23 -14.99 -15.56 0.34
CA LYS A 23 -15.11 -17.03 0.43
C LYS A 23 -13.75 -17.69 0.66
N ASP A 24 -12.73 -17.30 -0.09
CA ASP A 24 -11.38 -17.85 0.04
C ASP A 24 -10.78 -17.51 1.41
N THR A 25 -10.97 -16.27 1.88
CA THR A 25 -10.55 -15.85 3.22
C THR A 25 -11.17 -16.71 4.31
N ILE A 26 -12.48 -16.98 4.22
CA ILE A 26 -13.23 -17.72 5.24
C ILE A 26 -12.90 -19.21 5.22
N PHE A 27 -12.85 -19.82 4.01
CA PHE A 27 -12.83 -21.26 3.87
C PHE A 27 -11.45 -21.86 3.68
N GLU A 28 -10.54 -21.16 2.99
CA GLU A 28 -9.25 -21.77 2.65
C GLU A 28 -8.20 -21.57 3.74
N ASN A 29 -8.28 -20.46 4.47
CA ASN A 29 -7.28 -20.11 5.48
C ASN A 29 -7.72 -20.37 6.91
N ASP A 30 -8.87 -21.04 7.14
CA ASP A 30 -9.47 -21.25 8.48
C ASP A 30 -9.53 -19.92 9.30
N PHE A 31 -9.64 -18.82 8.57
CA PHE A 31 -9.56 -17.47 9.15
C PHE A 31 -10.68 -17.20 10.12
N ALA A 32 -11.88 -17.74 9.85
CA ALA A 32 -13.01 -17.64 10.74
C ALA A 32 -12.80 -18.38 12.06
N ASN A 33 -11.89 -19.37 12.10
CA ASN A 33 -11.46 -20.12 13.30
C ASN A 33 -12.62 -20.55 14.22
N GLY A 34 -13.80 -20.83 13.63
CA GLY A 34 -15.02 -21.19 14.35
C GLY A 34 -15.72 -20.04 15.09
N SER A 35 -15.18 -18.81 15.04
CA SER A 35 -15.81 -17.62 15.61
C SER A 35 -17.12 -17.30 14.89
N LYS A 36 -18.05 -16.71 15.63
CA LYS A 36 -19.35 -16.32 15.07
C LYS A 36 -19.18 -15.13 14.11
N GLY A 37 -19.27 -15.40 12.80
CA GLY A 37 -19.09 -14.38 11.76
C GLY A 37 -20.41 -13.83 11.23
N LEU A 38 -20.37 -12.57 10.77
CA LEU A 38 -21.45 -11.93 10.03
C LEU A 38 -20.90 -11.36 8.73
N ILE A 39 -21.45 -11.80 7.59
CA ILE A 39 -21.25 -11.15 6.31
C ILE A 39 -22.39 -10.15 6.12
N ILE A 40 -22.06 -8.90 5.80
CA ILE A 40 -23.03 -7.88 5.37
C ILE A 40 -22.80 -7.67 3.88
N MET A 41 -23.77 -8.13 3.07
CA MET A 41 -23.78 -7.95 1.63
C MET A 41 -24.47 -6.64 1.28
N CYS A 42 -23.80 -5.80 0.48
CA CYS A 42 -24.34 -4.54 0.01
C CYS A 42 -24.55 -4.52 -1.52
N GLU A 43 -24.34 -5.65 -2.20
CA GLU A 43 -24.64 -5.80 -3.63
C GLU A 43 -24.89 -7.28 -3.97
N ASP A 44 -25.71 -7.50 -5.02
CA ASP A 44 -25.90 -8.81 -5.63
C ASP A 44 -24.90 -8.96 -6.78
N GLY A 45 -23.98 -9.92 -6.66
CA GLY A 45 -23.01 -10.29 -7.71
C GLY A 45 -23.36 -11.64 -8.36
N ASP A 46 -22.64 -11.98 -9.42
CA ASP A 46 -22.80 -13.27 -10.12
C ASP A 46 -22.39 -14.48 -9.28
N VAL A 47 -21.60 -14.28 -8.20
CA VAL A 47 -21.08 -15.33 -7.33
C VAL A 47 -21.89 -15.42 -6.06
N GLU A 48 -22.66 -16.50 -5.92
CA GLU A 48 -23.48 -16.74 -4.72
C GLU A 48 -22.67 -17.38 -3.58
N TYR A 49 -23.09 -17.11 -2.34
CA TYR A 49 -22.61 -17.81 -1.15
C TYR A 49 -23.28 -19.16 -1.00
N ASP A 50 -22.49 -20.19 -0.68
CA ASP A 50 -22.98 -21.50 -0.25
C ASP A 50 -23.44 -21.42 1.21
N MET A 51 -24.74 -21.21 1.41
CA MET A 51 -25.33 -20.99 2.74
C MET A 51 -25.12 -22.17 3.71
N ASP A 52 -25.04 -23.41 3.19
CA ASP A 52 -24.79 -24.59 4.02
C ASP A 52 -23.34 -24.60 4.53
N LYS A 53 -22.38 -24.22 3.68
CA LYS A 53 -20.98 -24.08 4.07
C LYS A 53 -20.79 -22.94 5.06
N LEU A 54 -21.40 -21.76 4.82
CA LEU A 54 -21.34 -20.65 5.76
C LEU A 54 -21.88 -21.03 7.13
N LYS A 55 -23.03 -21.69 7.18
CA LYS A 55 -23.63 -22.18 8.42
C LYS A 55 -22.72 -23.19 9.14
N ALA A 56 -22.06 -24.07 8.39
CA ALA A 56 -21.10 -25.02 8.95
C ALA A 56 -19.87 -24.31 9.54
N ALA A 57 -19.46 -23.17 8.95
CA ALA A 57 -18.39 -22.31 9.43
C ALA A 57 -18.83 -21.31 10.53
N ASN A 58 -20.06 -21.41 11.04
CA ASN A 58 -20.65 -20.49 12.04
C ASN A 58 -20.77 -19.05 11.54
N ILE A 59 -21.04 -18.84 10.25
CA ILE A 59 -21.17 -17.53 9.61
C ILE A 59 -22.60 -17.33 9.13
N GLN A 60 -23.13 -16.15 9.39
CA GLN A 60 -24.46 -15.70 8.98
C GLN A 60 -24.33 -14.59 7.94
N VAL A 61 -25.38 -14.40 7.13
CA VAL A 61 -25.43 -13.37 6.09
C VAL A 61 -26.59 -12.44 6.38
N ALA A 62 -26.35 -11.15 6.23
CA ALA A 62 -27.37 -10.10 6.22
C ALA A 62 -27.21 -9.25 4.97
N GLU A 63 -28.28 -8.71 4.47
CA GLU A 63 -28.32 -7.89 3.25
C GLU A 63 -28.67 -6.45 3.58
N ILE A 64 -28.06 -5.51 2.87
CA ILE A 64 -28.40 -4.09 2.86
C ILE A 64 -28.54 -3.68 1.39
N ASP A 65 -29.76 -3.51 0.92
CA ASP A 65 -30.08 -3.38 -0.50
C ASP A 65 -29.88 -1.98 -1.08
N SER A 66 -29.76 -0.97 -0.23
CA SER A 66 -29.60 0.42 -0.69
C SER A 66 -28.61 1.21 0.18
N GLU A 67 -27.95 2.20 -0.43
CA GLU A 67 -27.03 3.10 0.26
C GLU A 67 -27.69 3.84 1.42
N ASP A 68 -28.98 4.18 1.28
CA ASP A 68 -29.74 4.90 2.32
C ASP A 68 -30.05 4.03 3.53
N GLU A 69 -30.04 2.69 3.40
CA GLU A 69 -30.19 1.75 4.51
C GLU A 69 -28.87 1.51 5.27
N PHE A 70 -27.73 1.86 4.67
CA PHE A 70 -26.45 1.73 5.34
C PHE A 70 -26.30 2.82 6.41
N THR A 71 -26.89 2.59 7.56
CA THR A 71 -26.98 3.55 8.68
C THR A 71 -26.49 2.95 9.99
N ALA A 72 -26.06 3.80 10.93
CA ALA A 72 -25.70 3.38 12.29
C ALA A 72 -26.83 2.58 12.97
N ALA A 73 -28.09 2.96 12.74
CA ALA A 73 -29.24 2.25 13.29
C ALA A 73 -29.35 0.82 12.73
N LYS A 74 -29.20 0.64 11.43
CA LYS A 74 -29.23 -0.67 10.78
C LYS A 74 -28.08 -1.55 11.23
N LEU A 75 -26.86 -1.00 11.27
CA LEU A 75 -25.68 -1.75 11.76
C LEU A 75 -25.84 -2.18 13.23
N ASN A 76 -26.40 -1.33 14.08
CA ASN A 76 -26.70 -1.70 15.49
C ASN A 76 -27.80 -2.77 15.57
N GLU A 77 -28.83 -2.71 14.73
CA GLU A 77 -29.87 -3.76 14.62
C GLU A 77 -29.23 -5.11 14.28
N LEU A 78 -28.39 -5.15 13.24
CA LEU A 78 -27.64 -6.35 12.83
C LEU A 78 -26.73 -6.86 13.94
N ASN A 79 -26.00 -5.97 14.62
CA ASN A 79 -25.17 -6.34 15.75
C ASN A 79 -25.96 -7.00 16.87
N MET A 80 -27.15 -6.46 17.22
CA MET A 80 -28.00 -7.02 18.25
C MET A 80 -28.63 -8.34 17.84
N GLN A 81 -29.01 -8.48 16.58
CA GLN A 81 -29.65 -9.69 16.04
C GLN A 81 -28.69 -10.84 15.92
N TYR A 82 -27.48 -10.58 15.42
CA TYR A 82 -26.51 -11.62 15.06
C TYR A 82 -25.46 -11.84 16.14
N LEU A 83 -25.16 -10.86 17.00
CA LEU A 83 -24.12 -10.92 18.04
C LEU A 83 -22.80 -11.48 17.48
N PRO A 84 -22.23 -10.87 16.43
CA PRO A 84 -21.04 -11.38 15.78
C PRO A 84 -19.80 -11.17 16.65
N GLU A 85 -18.80 -12.05 16.48
CA GLU A 85 -17.45 -11.93 17.03
C GLU A 85 -16.47 -11.39 15.95
N GLN A 86 -16.87 -11.41 14.67
CA GLN A 86 -16.17 -10.82 13.54
C GLN A 86 -17.15 -10.45 12.42
N VAL A 87 -16.85 -9.43 11.62
CA VAL A 87 -17.73 -8.92 10.58
C VAL A 87 -16.96 -8.75 9.27
N PHE A 88 -17.58 -9.19 8.18
CA PHE A 88 -17.11 -9.02 6.81
C PHE A 88 -18.12 -8.16 6.07
N ILE A 89 -17.73 -6.97 5.60
CA ILE A 89 -18.61 -6.07 4.85
C ILE A 89 -18.23 -6.14 3.38
N GLU A 90 -19.11 -6.73 2.56
CA GLU A 90 -19.03 -6.69 1.12
C GLU A 90 -19.71 -5.40 0.63
N TYR A 91 -18.91 -4.33 0.57
CA TYR A 91 -19.45 -2.99 0.29
C TYR A 91 -19.74 -2.80 -1.19
N ASN A 92 -20.81 -2.12 -1.50
CA ASN A 92 -21.18 -1.82 -2.89
C ASN A 92 -20.21 -0.81 -3.50
N GLY A 93 -19.56 -1.19 -4.59
CA GLY A 93 -18.53 -0.39 -5.24
C GLY A 93 -19.03 0.89 -5.92
N THR A 94 -20.33 1.10 -5.98
CA THR A 94 -20.95 2.33 -6.54
C THR A 94 -21.41 3.30 -5.46
N TRP A 95 -21.43 2.89 -4.19
CA TRP A 95 -21.74 3.78 -3.07
C TRP A 95 -20.54 4.62 -2.68
N GLY A 96 -20.80 5.83 -2.13
CA GLY A 96 -19.74 6.69 -1.62
C GLY A 96 -18.97 6.03 -0.48
N ILE A 97 -17.65 5.99 -0.58
CA ILE A 97 -16.80 5.38 0.45
C ILE A 97 -16.87 6.12 1.79
N ASP A 98 -17.20 7.40 1.77
CA ASP A 98 -17.37 8.23 2.97
C ASP A 98 -18.48 7.69 3.88
N LYS A 99 -19.51 7.05 3.32
CA LYS A 99 -20.60 6.43 4.09
C LYS A 99 -20.10 5.40 5.08
N ILE A 100 -19.14 4.56 4.69
CA ILE A 100 -18.59 3.53 5.59
C ILE A 100 -17.48 4.11 6.47
N ILE A 101 -16.66 5.02 5.95
CA ILE A 101 -15.54 5.61 6.72
C ILE A 101 -16.06 6.51 7.85
N GLU A 102 -17.11 7.29 7.58
CA GLU A 102 -17.74 8.20 8.54
C GLU A 102 -18.88 7.54 9.33
N ALA A 103 -19.21 6.28 9.03
CA ALA A 103 -20.29 5.57 9.72
C ALA A 103 -20.00 5.44 11.22
N GLU A 104 -20.99 5.78 12.06
CA GLU A 104 -20.97 5.42 13.45
C GLU A 104 -21.19 3.90 13.58
N LEU A 105 -20.09 3.17 13.67
CA LEU A 105 -20.11 1.71 13.83
C LEU A 105 -20.71 1.31 15.20
N PRO A 106 -21.33 0.13 15.32
CA PRO A 106 -21.75 -0.43 16.60
C PRO A 106 -20.62 -0.46 17.60
N LYS A 107 -20.96 -0.28 18.87
CA LYS A 107 -19.97 -0.28 19.94
C LYS A 107 -19.16 -1.58 19.96
N GLY A 108 -17.84 -1.44 19.87
CA GLY A 108 -16.89 -2.56 19.84
C GLY A 108 -16.47 -2.95 18.43
N TRP A 109 -17.18 -2.55 17.38
CA TRP A 109 -16.74 -2.79 16.01
C TRP A 109 -15.58 -1.86 15.64
N VAL A 110 -14.53 -2.45 15.07
CA VAL A 110 -13.33 -1.71 14.62
C VAL A 110 -12.95 -2.21 13.23
N ILE A 111 -12.87 -1.33 12.25
CA ILE A 111 -12.31 -1.69 10.94
C ILE A 111 -10.81 -1.94 11.15
N VAL A 112 -10.43 -3.21 11.05
CA VAL A 112 -9.04 -3.64 11.23
C VAL A 112 -8.31 -3.78 9.91
N GLN A 113 -9.04 -3.97 8.81
CA GLN A 113 -8.48 -4.06 7.47
C GLN A 113 -9.50 -3.68 6.41
N SER A 114 -9.04 -2.95 5.41
CA SER A 114 -9.79 -2.54 4.23
C SER A 114 -9.09 -3.07 2.97
N LEU A 115 -9.81 -3.86 2.16
CA LEU A 115 -9.30 -4.55 0.98
C LEU A 115 -10.08 -4.10 -0.26
N ALA A 116 -9.39 -3.61 -1.28
CA ALA A 116 -10.01 -3.33 -2.59
C ALA A 116 -9.65 -4.43 -3.58
N THR A 117 -10.68 -5.06 -4.18
CA THR A 117 -10.48 -5.96 -5.31
C THR A 117 -10.61 -5.21 -6.64
N VAL A 118 -9.69 -5.46 -7.53
CA VAL A 118 -9.62 -4.78 -8.84
C VAL A 118 -9.33 -5.82 -9.92
N ASP A 119 -10.21 -5.90 -10.90
CA ASP A 119 -9.96 -6.70 -12.10
C ASP A 119 -8.87 -6.02 -12.95
N SER A 120 -7.70 -6.65 -13.05
CA SER A 120 -6.56 -6.11 -13.79
C SER A 120 -6.86 -5.87 -15.27
N THR A 121 -7.79 -6.64 -15.85
CA THR A 121 -8.13 -6.56 -17.27
C THR A 121 -9.03 -5.36 -17.61
N THR A 122 -9.75 -4.84 -16.62
CA THR A 122 -10.68 -3.70 -16.78
C THR A 122 -10.23 -2.44 -16.06
N PHE A 123 -9.11 -2.49 -15.34
CA PHE A 123 -8.61 -1.38 -14.52
C PHE A 123 -8.48 -0.07 -15.28
N ASP A 124 -7.82 -0.07 -16.42
CA ASP A 124 -7.64 1.15 -17.23
C ASP A 124 -8.97 1.70 -17.75
N LEU A 125 -9.92 0.84 -18.06
CA LEU A 125 -11.26 1.24 -18.48
C LEU A 125 -11.97 2.03 -17.35
N TYR A 126 -11.92 1.50 -16.13
CA TYR A 126 -12.50 2.18 -14.96
C TYR A 126 -11.73 3.45 -14.59
N MET A 127 -10.40 3.43 -14.63
CA MET A 127 -9.58 4.62 -14.40
C MET A 127 -9.86 5.74 -15.41
N ASN A 128 -10.22 5.42 -16.64
CA ASN A 128 -10.54 6.41 -17.66
C ASN A 128 -11.97 6.95 -17.56
N ASN A 129 -12.94 6.11 -17.15
CA ASN A 129 -14.36 6.47 -17.19
C ASN A 129 -14.97 6.77 -15.82
N MET A 130 -14.45 6.16 -14.74
CA MET A 130 -14.98 6.26 -13.37
C MET A 130 -13.88 6.56 -12.37
N ARG A 131 -12.94 7.41 -12.76
CA ARG A 131 -11.70 7.70 -12.00
C ARG A 131 -11.95 8.07 -10.55
N ALA A 132 -12.89 8.97 -10.27
CA ALA A 132 -13.13 9.45 -8.92
C ALA A 132 -13.50 8.29 -7.98
N MET A 133 -14.45 7.45 -8.40
CA MET A 133 -14.90 6.30 -7.59
C MET A 133 -13.78 5.28 -7.38
N MET A 134 -12.98 4.97 -8.42
CA MET A 134 -11.84 4.09 -8.30
C MET A 134 -10.80 4.66 -7.31
N GLN A 135 -10.53 5.96 -7.40
CA GLN A 135 -9.59 6.62 -6.52
C GLN A 135 -10.05 6.61 -5.07
N GLU A 136 -11.33 6.84 -4.80
CA GLU A 136 -11.89 6.79 -3.45
C GLU A 136 -11.72 5.39 -2.82
N GLN A 137 -12.05 4.33 -3.55
CA GLN A 137 -11.91 2.96 -3.06
C GLN A 137 -10.45 2.59 -2.79
N VAL A 138 -9.54 2.92 -3.72
CA VAL A 138 -8.11 2.68 -3.56
C VAL A 138 -7.53 3.50 -2.40
N PHE A 139 -7.94 4.76 -2.26
CA PHE A 139 -7.46 5.64 -1.19
C PHE A 139 -7.83 5.12 0.19
N ALA A 140 -9.02 4.54 0.33
CA ALA A 140 -9.53 4.00 1.59
C ALA A 140 -9.02 2.59 1.93
N SER A 141 -8.18 1.96 1.07
CA SER A 141 -7.79 0.57 1.23
C SER A 141 -6.39 0.41 1.79
N ASP A 142 -6.23 -0.55 2.71
CA ASP A 142 -4.91 -0.99 3.21
C ASP A 142 -4.24 -1.93 2.19
N VAL A 143 -5.05 -2.75 1.51
CA VAL A 143 -4.59 -3.71 0.51
C VAL A 143 -5.39 -3.56 -0.77
N VAL A 144 -4.71 -3.50 -1.90
CA VAL A 144 -5.32 -3.54 -3.25
C VAL A 144 -4.93 -4.86 -3.90
N ILE A 145 -5.92 -5.67 -4.24
CA ILE A 145 -5.73 -6.98 -4.86
C ILE A 145 -6.12 -6.88 -6.33
N PHE A 146 -5.12 -6.94 -7.19
CA PHE A 146 -5.34 -7.10 -8.63
C PHE A 146 -5.51 -8.56 -8.95
N ASN A 147 -6.72 -8.98 -9.27
CA ASN A 147 -6.98 -10.33 -9.70
C ASN A 147 -6.96 -10.47 -11.24
N ARG A 148 -7.12 -11.71 -11.71
CA ARG A 148 -7.11 -12.09 -13.14
C ARG A 148 -5.84 -11.66 -13.87
N THR A 149 -4.72 -11.52 -13.14
CA THR A 149 -3.43 -11.20 -13.75
C THR A 149 -2.85 -12.39 -14.53
N ASP A 150 -1.97 -12.09 -15.46
CA ASP A 150 -1.21 -13.06 -16.25
C ASP A 150 0.21 -12.55 -16.53
N ASP A 151 0.95 -13.26 -17.40
CA ASP A 151 2.34 -12.91 -17.70
C ASP A 151 2.47 -11.62 -18.51
N ASP A 152 1.41 -11.21 -19.23
CA ASP A 152 1.36 -9.99 -20.04
C ASP A 152 0.88 -8.76 -19.25
N THR A 153 0.43 -8.94 -17.99
CA THR A 153 -0.04 -7.85 -17.14
C THR A 153 1.10 -6.89 -16.79
N ASP A 154 0.98 -5.61 -17.15
CA ASP A 154 1.93 -4.55 -16.77
C ASP A 154 1.77 -4.16 -15.28
N ARG A 155 2.34 -5.00 -14.41
CA ARG A 155 2.33 -4.79 -12.96
C ARG A 155 2.98 -3.47 -12.56
N GLY A 156 3.99 -3.03 -13.32
CA GLY A 156 4.65 -1.74 -13.08
C GLY A 156 3.71 -0.56 -13.28
N HIS A 157 2.88 -0.58 -14.33
CA HIS A 157 1.85 0.43 -14.57
C HIS A 157 0.78 0.43 -13.47
N LEU A 158 0.25 -0.76 -13.14
CA LEU A 158 -0.76 -0.91 -12.09
C LEU A 158 -0.23 -0.35 -10.76
N ARG A 159 0.98 -0.76 -10.37
CA ARG A 159 1.63 -0.32 -9.15
C ARG A 159 1.82 1.20 -9.12
N ARG A 160 2.40 1.79 -10.16
CA ARG A 160 2.59 3.26 -10.22
C ARG A 160 1.27 4.01 -10.06
N THR A 161 0.21 3.53 -10.70
CA THR A 161 -1.11 4.17 -10.62
C THR A 161 -1.67 4.10 -9.20
N ILE A 162 -1.63 2.94 -8.55
CA ILE A 162 -2.10 2.79 -7.16
C ILE A 162 -1.26 3.64 -6.21
N LYS A 163 0.07 3.61 -6.32
CA LYS A 163 0.95 4.36 -5.42
C LYS A 163 0.82 5.88 -5.56
N ASN A 164 0.41 6.37 -6.71
CA ASN A 164 0.06 7.79 -6.88
C ASN A 164 -1.23 8.19 -6.15
N ILE A 165 -2.14 7.23 -5.93
CA ILE A 165 -3.40 7.45 -5.20
C ILE A 165 -3.19 7.19 -3.71
N ASN A 166 -2.66 6.02 -3.36
CA ASN A 166 -2.45 5.57 -2.00
C ASN A 166 -1.05 4.94 -1.85
N ARG A 167 -0.10 5.71 -1.33
CA ARG A 167 1.29 5.28 -1.14
C ARG A 167 1.44 4.15 -0.12
N LYS A 168 0.50 4.04 0.83
CA LYS A 168 0.55 3.06 1.92
C LYS A 168 -0.02 1.70 1.53
N ALA A 169 -0.94 1.66 0.55
CA ALA A 169 -1.62 0.42 0.18
C ALA A 169 -0.62 -0.67 -0.20
N GLN A 170 -0.76 -1.83 0.39
CA GLN A 170 -0.10 -3.04 -0.11
C GLN A 170 -0.77 -3.47 -1.42
N ILE A 171 0.02 -4.03 -2.34
CA ILE A 171 -0.50 -4.48 -3.63
C ILE A 171 -0.24 -5.97 -3.75
N VAL A 172 -1.29 -6.72 -4.03
CA VAL A 172 -1.23 -8.16 -4.27
C VAL A 172 -1.70 -8.43 -5.70
N TYR A 173 -1.01 -9.32 -6.38
CA TYR A 173 -1.38 -9.76 -7.73
C TYR A 173 -1.81 -11.21 -7.67
N GLU A 174 -3.06 -11.48 -8.04
CA GLU A 174 -3.65 -12.81 -8.10
C GLU A 174 -3.83 -13.21 -9.56
N ARG A 175 -3.39 -14.39 -9.90
CA ARG A 175 -3.52 -14.94 -11.25
C ARG A 175 -4.94 -15.43 -11.53
N LYS A 176 -5.26 -15.67 -12.81
CA LYS A 176 -6.57 -16.20 -13.24
C LYS A 176 -6.93 -17.55 -12.61
N ASP A 177 -5.96 -18.30 -12.13
CA ASP A 177 -6.14 -19.58 -11.45
C ASP A 177 -6.27 -19.48 -9.92
N GLY A 178 -6.32 -18.25 -9.39
CA GLY A 178 -6.41 -17.96 -7.95
C GLY A 178 -5.06 -17.99 -7.20
N THR A 179 -3.96 -18.31 -7.88
CA THR A 179 -2.64 -18.29 -7.24
C THR A 179 -2.08 -16.88 -7.14
N ILE A 180 -1.34 -16.61 -6.06
CA ILE A 180 -0.62 -15.33 -5.93
C ILE A 180 0.57 -15.30 -6.89
N ASP A 181 0.72 -14.20 -7.60
CA ASP A 181 1.85 -13.97 -8.50
C ASP A 181 3.07 -13.55 -7.68
N GLU A 182 3.89 -14.53 -7.30
CA GLU A 182 5.12 -14.33 -6.52
C GLU A 182 6.33 -13.88 -7.35
N ARG A 183 6.15 -13.59 -8.65
CA ARG A 183 7.27 -13.06 -9.46
C ARG A 183 7.85 -11.84 -8.75
N PRO A 184 9.18 -11.67 -8.72
CA PRO A 184 9.80 -10.47 -8.20
C PRO A 184 9.16 -9.22 -8.83
N GLU A 185 8.85 -8.23 -8.02
CA GLU A 185 8.40 -6.96 -8.56
C GLU A 185 9.48 -6.39 -9.46
N GLU A 186 9.10 -6.00 -10.67
CA GLU A 186 9.96 -5.20 -11.51
C GLU A 186 10.19 -3.86 -10.80
N LEU A 187 11.43 -3.37 -10.89
CA LEU A 187 11.73 -2.05 -10.34
C LEU A 187 10.80 -1.01 -10.99
N PRO A 188 10.20 -0.11 -10.21
CA PRO A 188 9.27 0.88 -10.75
C PRO A 188 9.97 1.95 -11.60
N PHE A 189 11.27 1.86 -11.76
CA PHE A 189 12.12 2.74 -12.54
C PHE A 189 13.07 1.92 -13.44
N ASP A 190 13.44 2.49 -14.59
CA ASP A 190 14.38 1.84 -15.50
C ASP A 190 15.83 2.08 -15.05
N ILE A 191 16.47 1.02 -14.57
CA ILE A 191 17.87 1.05 -14.11
C ILE A 191 18.89 1.32 -15.25
N ASN A 192 18.47 1.19 -16.52
CA ASN A 192 19.36 1.35 -17.67
C ASN A 192 19.41 2.79 -18.22
N GLN A 193 18.61 3.70 -17.66
CA GLN A 193 18.67 5.11 -18.02
C GLN A 193 20.01 5.74 -17.60
N ASP A 194 20.43 6.75 -18.34
CA ASP A 194 21.65 7.53 -18.02
C ASP A 194 21.55 8.18 -16.63
N VAL A 195 20.36 8.67 -16.29
CA VAL A 195 19.98 9.17 -14.97
C VAL A 195 18.71 8.46 -14.54
N ILE A 196 18.79 7.70 -13.46
CA ILE A 196 17.64 7.05 -12.84
C ILE A 196 16.89 8.10 -12.01
N GLU A 197 15.80 8.61 -12.54
CA GLU A 197 14.93 9.55 -11.81
C GLU A 197 13.99 8.78 -10.89
N LEU A 198 14.10 9.05 -9.59
CA LEU A 198 13.32 8.40 -8.55
C LEU A 198 12.22 9.35 -8.06
N SER A 199 10.99 8.93 -8.17
CA SER A 199 9.86 9.60 -7.52
C SER A 199 9.86 9.33 -6.01
N ASP A 200 9.02 10.06 -5.26
CA ASP A 200 8.83 9.79 -3.84
C ASP A 200 8.29 8.36 -3.58
N ALA A 201 7.49 7.82 -4.51
CA ALA A 201 6.98 6.46 -4.42
C ALA A 201 8.06 5.39 -4.67
N ASP A 202 9.11 5.74 -5.41
CA ASP A 202 10.15 4.80 -5.81
C ASP A 202 11.36 4.80 -4.87
N TYR A 203 11.53 5.89 -4.09
CA TYR A 203 12.73 6.11 -3.30
C TYR A 203 13.03 4.99 -2.31
N ALA A 204 12.03 4.55 -1.54
CA ALA A 204 12.24 3.51 -0.54
C ALA A 204 12.55 2.15 -1.18
N ILE A 205 11.93 1.83 -2.32
CA ILE A 205 12.19 0.61 -3.09
C ILE A 205 13.61 0.65 -3.66
N TRP A 206 14.00 1.78 -4.25
CA TRP A 206 15.38 1.96 -4.70
C TRP A 206 16.38 1.78 -3.56
N TYR A 207 16.11 2.39 -2.39
CA TYR A 207 17.00 2.29 -1.24
C TYR A 207 17.20 0.83 -0.81
N MET A 208 16.13 0.06 -0.70
CA MET A 208 16.20 -1.36 -0.32
C MET A 208 16.94 -2.17 -1.36
N ASP A 209 16.57 -2.03 -2.62
CA ASP A 209 17.20 -2.75 -3.71
C ASP A 209 18.69 -2.38 -3.88
N ALA A 210 19.02 -1.09 -3.76
CA ALA A 210 20.41 -0.64 -3.82
C ALA A 210 21.24 -1.11 -2.62
N LYS A 211 20.64 -1.32 -1.45
CA LYS A 211 21.29 -1.86 -0.28
C LYS A 211 21.58 -3.36 -0.44
N GLU A 212 20.65 -4.13 -0.95
CA GLU A 212 20.76 -5.58 -1.13
C GLU A 212 21.57 -5.95 -2.38
N ASN A 213 21.31 -5.26 -3.48
CA ASN A 213 21.87 -5.52 -4.81
C ASN A 213 22.83 -4.41 -5.26
N TYR A 214 23.61 -3.87 -4.35
CA TYR A 214 24.44 -2.66 -4.55
C TYR A 214 25.32 -2.70 -5.80
N LYS A 215 25.79 -3.89 -6.22
CA LYS A 215 26.70 -4.04 -7.37
C LYS A 215 26.08 -3.56 -8.69
N LYS A 216 24.75 -3.69 -8.86
CA LYS A 216 24.08 -3.29 -10.09
C LYS A 216 23.94 -1.76 -10.23
N TYR A 217 24.14 -1.03 -9.12
CA TYR A 217 24.11 0.44 -9.11
C TYR A 217 25.50 1.08 -9.20
N ASP A 218 26.58 0.30 -9.18
CA ASP A 218 27.94 0.87 -9.26
C ASP A 218 28.14 1.63 -10.59
N GLY A 219 28.52 2.89 -10.48
CA GLY A 219 28.68 3.81 -11.61
C GLY A 219 27.37 4.45 -12.13
N LYS A 220 26.19 4.00 -11.70
CA LYS A 220 24.92 4.59 -12.10
C LYS A 220 24.72 5.99 -11.50
N VAL A 221 23.94 6.81 -12.18
CA VAL A 221 23.55 8.14 -11.70
C VAL A 221 22.10 8.10 -11.29
N VAL A 222 21.81 8.62 -10.11
CA VAL A 222 20.44 8.68 -9.55
C VAL A 222 20.07 10.13 -9.25
N LYS A 223 18.79 10.48 -9.42
CA LYS A 223 18.24 11.79 -9.08
C LYS A 223 17.00 11.63 -8.23
N PHE A 224 16.95 12.30 -7.09
CA PHE A 224 15.83 12.21 -6.15
C PHE A 224 15.73 13.43 -5.23
N LEU A 225 14.55 13.60 -4.63
CA LEU A 225 14.28 14.58 -3.58
C LEU A 225 14.72 14.03 -2.23
N ALA A 226 15.50 14.79 -1.48
CA ALA A 226 16.05 14.36 -0.20
C ALA A 226 15.98 15.43 0.89
N LEU A 227 15.78 14.99 2.12
CA LEU A 227 16.09 15.73 3.34
C LEU A 227 17.54 15.48 3.71
N VAL A 228 18.29 16.54 3.99
CA VAL A 228 19.70 16.42 4.32
C VAL A 228 19.90 16.15 5.82
N TYR A 229 20.51 15.01 6.13
CA TYR A 229 21.01 14.73 7.47
C TYR A 229 22.52 15.02 7.52
N ASN A 230 22.84 16.17 8.11
CA ASN A 230 24.20 16.69 8.23
C ASN A 230 24.39 17.35 9.60
N PRO A 231 24.28 16.59 10.71
CA PRO A 231 24.54 17.14 12.04
C PRO A 231 26.05 17.36 12.27
N ASP A 232 26.41 18.30 13.14
CA ASP A 232 27.80 18.67 13.48
C ASP A 232 28.69 17.49 13.92
N LYS A 233 28.08 16.37 14.28
CA LYS A 233 28.77 15.14 14.71
C LYS A 233 29.21 14.26 13.55
N LEU A 234 28.74 14.53 12.31
CA LEU A 234 29.21 13.78 11.15
C LEU A 234 30.65 14.17 10.81
N ARG A 235 31.34 13.22 10.16
CA ARG A 235 32.68 13.45 9.66
C ARG A 235 32.65 14.52 8.56
N LYS A 236 33.59 15.47 8.63
CA LYS A 236 33.81 16.48 7.59
C LYS A 236 33.82 15.83 6.17
N GLY A 237 33.21 16.45 5.21
CA GLY A 237 33.09 15.94 3.84
C GLY A 237 32.03 14.83 3.69
N VAL A 238 31.10 14.67 4.64
CA VAL A 238 30.07 13.63 4.60
C VAL A 238 28.71 14.21 5.03
N MET A 239 27.69 13.95 4.22
CA MET A 239 26.29 14.14 4.57
C MET A 239 25.48 12.89 4.23
N VAL A 240 24.23 12.82 4.66
CA VAL A 240 23.30 11.75 4.28
C VAL A 240 22.03 12.37 3.71
N PRO A 241 21.91 12.47 2.38
CA PRO A 241 20.65 12.80 1.74
C PRO A 241 19.72 11.59 1.84
N GLY A 242 18.51 11.79 2.36
CA GLY A 242 17.61 10.69 2.63
C GLY A 242 16.16 11.13 2.81
N ARG A 243 15.33 10.20 3.23
CA ARG A 243 13.91 10.41 3.53
C ARG A 243 13.53 9.68 4.81
N PHE A 244 12.48 10.14 5.45
CA PHE A 244 11.80 9.33 6.46
C PHE A 244 10.93 8.29 5.78
N ALA A 245 11.09 7.03 6.18
CA ALA A 245 10.33 5.91 5.64
C ALA A 245 9.48 5.27 6.74
N MET A 246 8.28 4.84 6.36
CA MET A 246 7.36 4.11 7.22
C MET A 246 7.05 2.75 6.59
N THR A 247 7.06 1.69 7.41
CA THR A 247 6.75 0.33 6.96
C THR A 247 5.28 -0.01 7.18
N CYS A 248 4.79 0.08 8.41
CA CYS A 248 3.42 -0.30 8.74
C CYS A 248 2.69 0.72 9.63
N CYS A 249 3.38 1.40 10.52
CA CYS A 249 2.76 2.36 11.44
C CYS A 249 3.72 3.51 11.80
N ILE A 250 3.16 4.53 12.45
CA ILE A 250 3.92 5.74 12.80
C ILE A 250 5.09 5.48 13.77
N GLU A 251 5.03 4.39 14.53
CA GLU A 251 6.10 3.99 15.45
C GLU A 251 7.32 3.41 14.72
N ASP A 252 7.14 2.96 13.47
CA ASP A 252 8.19 2.38 12.63
C ASP A 252 8.87 3.39 11.69
N VAL A 253 8.62 4.68 11.90
CA VAL A 253 9.24 5.72 11.06
C VAL A 253 10.74 5.78 11.30
N THR A 254 11.53 5.56 10.25
CA THR A 254 12.99 5.61 10.30
C THR A 254 13.55 6.47 9.18
N PHE A 255 14.69 7.10 9.43
CA PHE A 255 15.42 7.84 8.39
C PHE A 255 16.28 6.89 7.57
N ILE A 256 16.07 6.84 6.27
CA ILE A 256 16.82 6.03 5.32
C ILE A 256 17.59 6.92 4.34
N GLY A 257 18.83 6.59 4.08
CA GLY A 257 19.69 7.32 3.14
C GLY A 257 21.07 6.70 3.06
N PHE A 258 21.77 6.98 1.96
CA PHE A 258 23.12 6.52 1.77
C PHE A 258 24.14 7.62 2.12
N LYS A 259 25.29 7.20 2.59
CA LYS A 259 26.43 8.08 2.79
C LYS A 259 26.74 8.82 1.49
N CYS A 260 26.87 10.12 1.60
CA CYS A 260 27.23 11.00 0.50
C CYS A 260 28.52 11.72 0.81
N LYS A 261 29.53 11.61 -0.07
CA LYS A 261 30.80 12.33 0.05
C LYS A 261 30.69 13.63 -0.76
N TYR A 262 30.78 14.74 -0.06
CA TYR A 262 30.69 16.07 -0.64
C TYR A 262 31.60 17.04 0.10
N GLU A 263 32.60 17.60 -0.56
CA GLU A 263 33.63 18.43 0.10
C GLU A 263 33.07 19.73 0.70
N ASP A 264 32.01 20.27 0.10
CA ASP A 264 31.35 21.48 0.56
C ASP A 264 30.02 21.20 1.31
N GLU A 265 30.00 20.12 2.11
CA GLU A 265 28.82 19.72 2.87
C GLU A 265 28.32 20.79 3.82
N SER A 266 29.22 21.66 4.28
CA SER A 266 28.89 22.77 5.19
C SER A 266 28.04 23.86 4.55
N SER A 267 28.04 23.94 3.22
CA SER A 267 27.17 24.86 2.46
C SER A 267 25.70 24.42 2.48
N ILE A 268 25.43 23.17 2.85
CA ILE A 268 24.08 22.59 2.84
C ILE A 268 23.58 22.46 4.28
N PRO A 269 22.56 23.24 4.67
CA PRO A 269 22.07 23.21 6.04
C PRO A 269 21.47 21.85 6.43
N HIS A 270 21.71 21.45 7.67
CA HIS A 270 21.04 20.28 8.26
C HIS A 270 19.52 20.47 8.21
N LYS A 271 18.81 19.41 7.78
CA LYS A 271 17.34 19.40 7.60
C LYS A 271 16.82 20.31 6.47
N SER A 272 17.68 20.72 5.53
CA SER A 272 17.22 21.33 4.30
C SER A 272 16.74 20.29 3.28
N TRP A 273 15.83 20.70 2.41
CA TRP A 273 15.37 19.91 1.29
C TRP A 273 16.17 20.24 0.03
N ILE A 274 16.61 19.21 -0.67
CA ILE A 274 17.38 19.30 -1.91
C ILE A 274 16.90 18.30 -2.94
N THR A 275 17.03 18.65 -4.21
CA THR A 275 17.07 17.67 -5.30
C THR A 275 18.53 17.35 -5.58
N ILE A 276 18.91 16.09 -5.38
CA ILE A 276 20.29 15.64 -5.61
C ILE A 276 20.35 14.73 -6.84
N THR A 277 21.31 15.01 -7.72
CA THR A 277 21.78 14.08 -8.75
C THR A 277 23.14 13.58 -8.32
N ALA A 278 23.30 12.27 -8.12
CA ALA A 278 24.53 11.71 -7.60
C ALA A 278 24.92 10.42 -8.32
N ARG A 279 26.23 10.23 -8.50
CA ARG A 279 26.80 8.96 -8.95
C ARG A 279 26.97 8.02 -7.78
N VAL A 280 26.53 6.79 -7.94
CA VAL A 280 26.67 5.72 -6.96
C VAL A 280 28.02 5.03 -7.16
N HIS A 281 28.79 4.87 -6.10
CA HIS A 281 29.98 4.02 -6.08
C HIS A 281 29.86 3.00 -4.96
N VAL A 282 30.34 1.79 -5.22
CA VAL A 282 30.35 0.71 -4.24
C VAL A 282 31.64 0.74 -3.44
N GLU A 283 31.56 1.15 -2.18
CA GLU A 283 32.69 1.27 -1.31
C GLU A 283 32.49 0.55 0.04
N PHE A 284 33.59 0.27 0.74
CA PHE A 284 33.52 -0.14 2.13
C PHE A 284 33.17 1.06 3.01
N ALA A 285 32.11 0.94 3.77
CA ALA A 285 31.71 1.94 4.77
C ALA A 285 31.53 1.27 6.14
N ARG A 286 32.07 1.90 7.18
CA ARG A 286 31.97 1.38 8.56
C ARG A 286 30.51 1.32 9.00
N GLU A 287 29.71 2.27 8.54
CA GLU A 287 28.28 2.40 8.80
C GLU A 287 27.50 1.19 8.29
N TYR A 288 27.94 0.58 7.19
CA TYR A 288 27.33 -0.63 6.61
C TYR A 288 27.95 -1.93 7.12
N LYS A 289 29.06 -1.84 7.89
CA LYS A 289 29.90 -2.98 8.28
C LYS A 289 30.36 -3.84 7.07
N GLY A 290 30.42 -3.23 5.89
CA GLY A 290 30.72 -3.91 4.64
C GLY A 290 30.75 -2.96 3.44
N LYS A 291 30.66 -3.52 2.23
CA LYS A 291 30.50 -2.75 1.00
C LYS A 291 29.04 -2.34 0.80
N GLY A 292 28.83 -1.13 0.31
CA GLY A 292 27.51 -0.61 -0.02
C GLY A 292 27.59 0.67 -0.84
N PRO A 293 26.43 1.24 -1.23
CA PRO A 293 26.37 2.46 -2.02
C PRO A 293 26.91 3.66 -1.26
N VAL A 294 27.75 4.42 -1.93
CA VAL A 294 28.21 5.75 -1.50
C VAL A 294 27.94 6.72 -2.62
N LEU A 295 27.29 7.82 -2.30
CA LEU A 295 26.86 8.83 -3.26
C LEU A 295 27.95 9.88 -3.45
N TYR A 296 28.15 10.30 -4.70
CA TYR A 296 29.01 11.40 -5.11
C TYR A 296 28.17 12.38 -5.92
N PRO A 297 27.87 13.57 -5.40
CA PRO A 297 27.01 14.54 -6.08
C PRO A 297 27.57 14.97 -7.43
N VAL A 298 26.71 14.98 -8.43
CA VAL A 298 26.91 15.59 -9.73
C VAL A 298 26.31 16.99 -9.72
N SER A 299 25.11 17.13 -9.16
CA SER A 299 24.47 18.42 -8.88
C SER A 299 23.62 18.34 -7.60
N ILE A 300 23.47 19.48 -6.94
CA ILE A 300 22.62 19.67 -5.77
C ILE A 300 21.88 20.99 -5.97
N GLU A 301 20.55 20.93 -5.92
CA GLU A 301 19.68 22.09 -6.08
C GLU A 301 18.78 22.21 -4.85
N PRO A 302 18.57 23.42 -4.29
CA PRO A 302 17.57 23.62 -3.23
C PRO A 302 16.20 23.17 -3.73
N ALA A 303 15.43 22.56 -2.86
CA ALA A 303 14.07 22.12 -3.16
C ALA A 303 13.11 22.55 -2.07
N GLU A 304 11.83 22.62 -2.44
CA GLU A 304 10.77 22.83 -1.46
C GLU A 304 10.47 21.55 -0.70
N LYS A 305 9.99 21.70 0.53
CA LYS A 305 9.51 20.60 1.34
C LYS A 305 8.28 19.98 0.65
N PRO A 306 8.26 18.65 0.43
CA PRO A 306 7.11 17.98 -0.16
C PRO A 306 5.90 18.01 0.79
N GLN A 307 4.72 17.85 0.24
CA GLN A 307 3.49 17.78 1.04
C GLN A 307 3.50 16.56 1.95
N ASP A 308 3.98 15.41 1.45
CA ASP A 308 4.22 14.20 2.24
C ASP A 308 5.72 13.99 2.43
N GLU A 309 6.18 14.10 3.68
CA GLU A 309 7.60 13.90 4.02
C GLU A 309 8.00 12.44 4.08
N LEU A 310 7.02 11.53 4.19
CA LEU A 310 7.26 10.11 4.31
C LEU A 310 7.35 9.44 2.93
N VAL A 311 8.15 8.39 2.86
CA VAL A 311 8.17 7.42 1.76
C VAL A 311 7.81 6.04 2.31
N TYR A 312 7.41 5.12 1.44
CA TYR A 312 6.89 3.81 1.86
C TYR A 312 7.60 2.70 1.10
N PHE A 313 7.78 1.54 1.75
CA PHE A 313 8.48 0.38 1.16
C PHE A 313 7.57 -0.52 0.31
N SER A 314 6.31 -0.21 0.22
CA SER A 314 5.31 -1.03 -0.47
C SER A 314 4.77 -0.36 -1.72
#